data_279bcdaacab57164ba03a2d9b28fc556
#
_entry.id   279bcdaacab57164ba03a2d9b28fc556
#
_cell.length_a   1.000
_cell.length_b   1.000
_cell.length_c   1.000
_cell.angle_alpha   90.00
_cell.angle_beta   90.00
_cell.angle_gamma   90.00
#
_symmetry.space_group_name_H-M   'P 1'
#
loop_
_entity.id
_entity.type
_entity.pdbx_description
1 polymer ?
#
loop_
_entity_poly.entity_id
_entity_poly.type
_entity_poly.pdbx_seq_one_letter_code
_entity_poly.pdbx_strand_id
1 'polypeptide(L)'
;MAFHRKASLRVPFVLVLLSALLVSACVAPAPGSGGQAAATEKPKLTIWAATTFTPDADTTQDDQIKAWGEANGVEIDLARMSQDERTPRWQTAIESKQFPDCAAIEQADLPKFIQEGVLVETTEVMQALNELEGGFTDGAFLAGQTADGKHWSVPSFSSTEVCYVRKDKLEEKGLALPETWDDVLTIAQAINDPDNQFWGWGKQMGTPSWDSEVSFTAMLWAFGGKTWDEEGKPAINSPETRQLLDFIKSAWDAGVIPPDGPTWDDGGNNRAYQSEIVGMTLNTGSILRYLQTEDQALLEKTAVIPIPAGPAGRFVSGYYYQWGVFSTSAHPELCLDLLEHIFAPDQLRPFYEAGGGNMLPVYKEMLNDEMWQDPARKVLADMVPNTRPQGYPGLTTPWILDAWMDHTMAKMLNRVLVDGWTNDDAIAEAEAALQKWYDQWQQ
;
A
#
# COMPACT_ATOMS: atom_id res chain seq x y z
N MET A 1 26.98 45.75 33.99
CA MET A 1 26.73 46.00 35.42
C MET A 1 26.04 44.78 36.03
N ALA A 2 26.65 44.26 37.11
CA ALA A 2 26.16 43.34 38.16
C ALA A 2 25.60 42.00 37.72
N PHE A 3 26.29 40.86 37.85
CA PHE A 3 26.69 40.05 38.99
C PHE A 3 25.52 39.57 39.91
N HIS A 4 25.30 38.25 39.92
CA HIS A 4 25.28 37.38 41.12
C HIS A 4 24.68 36.01 40.73
N ARG A 5 25.11 34.87 41.07
CA ARG A 5 25.99 34.15 42.00
C ARG A 5 25.45 32.69 42.00
N LYS A 6 26.37 31.78 41.84
CA LYS A 6 26.18 30.31 42.04
C LYS A 6 25.87 29.99 43.51
N ALA A 7 25.00 28.98 43.72
CA ALA A 7 24.94 28.25 44.95
C ALA A 7 24.95 26.75 44.63
N SER A 8 26.02 26.09 45.04
CA SER A 8 26.22 24.67 45.03
C SER A 8 25.69 24.05 46.34
N LEU A 9 24.81 23.06 46.29
CA LEU A 9 24.44 22.31 47.46
C LEU A 9 25.05 20.89 47.35
N ARG A 10 26.00 20.61 48.27
CA ARG A 10 26.58 19.29 48.50
C ARG A 10 25.73 18.58 49.55
N VAL A 11 25.33 17.35 49.31
CA VAL A 11 24.72 16.44 50.32
C VAL A 11 25.63 15.25 50.47
N PRO A 12 25.92 14.83 51.73
CA PRO A 12 26.93 13.81 52.01
C PRO A 12 26.38 12.40 51.94
N PHE A 13 27.25 11.49 51.51
CA PHE A 13 27.12 10.03 51.56
C PHE A 13 27.04 9.54 53.01
N VAL A 14 26.01 8.81 53.35
CA VAL A 14 25.96 8.01 54.59
C VAL A 14 26.03 6.54 54.22
N LEU A 15 27.13 5.92 54.61
CA LEU A 15 27.40 4.51 54.50
C LEU A 15 26.75 3.82 55.73
N VAL A 16 25.80 2.89 55.51
CA VAL A 16 25.30 2.00 56.56
C VAL A 16 25.73 0.56 56.26
N LEU A 17 26.71 0.09 57.04
CA LEU A 17 27.05 -1.32 57.12
C LEU A 17 25.99 -2.02 57.99
N LEU A 18 25.35 -3.06 57.46
CA LEU A 18 24.58 -4.02 58.27
C LEU A 18 25.21 -5.40 58.20
N SER A 19 25.58 -5.86 59.31
CA SER A 19 26.28 -7.12 59.60
C SER A 19 25.33 -8.31 59.40
N ALA A 20 25.80 -9.37 58.78
CA ALA A 20 25.12 -10.64 58.61
C ALA A 20 25.22 -11.47 59.90
N LEU A 21 24.09 -11.93 60.40
CA LEU A 21 24.00 -13.00 61.40
C LEU A 21 23.46 -14.26 60.71
N LEU A 22 24.34 -15.26 60.61
CA LEU A 22 24.00 -16.60 60.17
C LEU A 22 23.38 -17.35 61.37
N VAL A 23 22.12 -17.75 61.23
CA VAL A 23 21.49 -18.76 62.09
C VAL A 23 21.19 -19.99 61.26
N SER A 24 21.96 -21.02 61.38
CA SER A 24 21.71 -22.35 60.86
C SER A 24 20.65 -23.06 61.73
N ALA A 25 19.44 -23.21 61.18
CA ALA A 25 18.43 -24.10 61.71
C ALA A 25 18.24 -25.30 60.80
N CYS A 26 18.64 -26.46 61.20
CA CYS A 26 18.28 -27.74 60.59
C CYS A 26 16.76 -27.96 60.73
N VAL A 27 16.04 -28.01 59.65
CA VAL A 27 14.65 -28.50 59.60
C VAL A 27 14.63 -29.76 58.74
N ALA A 28 14.11 -30.83 59.34
CA ALA A 28 13.91 -32.13 58.67
C ALA A 28 12.86 -32.04 57.59
N PRO A 29 12.94 -32.86 56.49
CA PRO A 29 11.98 -32.83 55.44
C PRO A 29 10.63 -33.43 55.89
N ALA A 30 9.56 -32.62 55.70
CA ALA A 30 8.18 -33.11 55.74
C ALA A 30 7.82 -33.80 54.43
N PRO A 31 7.05 -34.88 54.44
CA PRO A 31 6.66 -35.57 53.23
C PRO A 31 5.45 -34.88 52.56
N GLY A 32 5.57 -34.60 51.28
CA GLY A 32 4.46 -34.56 50.34
C GLY A 32 3.55 -33.36 50.34
N SER A 33 3.92 -32.31 49.63
CA SER A 33 2.91 -31.47 48.94
C SER A 33 3.13 -31.64 47.45
N GLY A 34 2.04 -32.07 46.78
CA GLY A 34 2.03 -32.28 45.35
C GLY A 34 2.60 -31.11 44.61
N GLY A 35 3.45 -31.40 43.64
CA GLY A 35 3.96 -30.39 42.73
C GLY A 35 2.76 -29.70 42.05
N GLN A 36 2.56 -28.46 42.43
CA GLN A 36 1.80 -27.55 41.58
C GLN A 36 2.61 -27.46 40.29
N ALA A 37 2.10 -28.10 39.23
CA ALA A 37 2.63 -27.88 37.90
C ALA A 37 2.68 -26.35 37.69
N ALA A 38 3.87 -25.83 37.48
CA ALA A 38 4.02 -24.43 37.04
C ALA A 38 3.06 -24.28 35.89
N ALA A 39 2.08 -23.40 36.02
CA ALA A 39 1.24 -23.05 34.90
C ALA A 39 2.22 -22.58 33.80
N THR A 40 2.32 -23.35 32.72
CA THR A 40 3.08 -22.92 31.55
C THR A 40 2.45 -21.62 31.12
N GLU A 41 3.22 -20.52 31.18
CA GLU A 41 2.76 -19.25 30.62
C GLU A 41 2.29 -19.52 29.18
N LYS A 42 1.14 -18.96 28.83
CA LYS A 42 0.63 -19.05 27.46
C LYS A 42 1.65 -18.39 26.54
N PRO A 43 1.92 -18.97 25.35
CA PRO A 43 2.72 -18.26 24.36
C PRO A 43 2.05 -16.92 24.04
N LYS A 44 2.86 -15.89 23.82
CA LYS A 44 2.39 -14.54 23.51
C LYS A 44 2.91 -14.14 22.13
N LEU A 45 2.03 -13.58 21.30
CA LEU A 45 2.38 -12.97 20.01
C LEU A 45 2.15 -11.48 20.04
N THR A 46 3.17 -10.72 19.67
CA THR A 46 3.10 -9.28 19.40
C THR A 46 2.85 -9.08 17.92
N ILE A 47 1.71 -8.46 17.58
CA ILE A 47 1.25 -8.31 16.20
C ILE A 47 1.09 -6.84 15.87
N TRP A 48 1.65 -6.41 14.74
CA TRP A 48 1.43 -5.07 14.22
C TRP A 48 0.56 -5.12 12.97
N ALA A 49 -0.70 -4.71 13.10
CA ALA A 49 -1.61 -4.55 11.98
C ALA A 49 -1.56 -3.13 11.42
N ALA A 50 -1.93 -2.95 10.17
CA ALA A 50 -2.07 -1.63 9.55
C ALA A 50 -3.55 -1.19 9.57
N THR A 51 -3.82 0.12 9.67
CA THR A 51 -5.15 0.66 9.42
C THR A 51 -5.44 0.63 7.92
N THR A 52 -6.66 0.24 7.56
CA THR A 52 -7.08 0.09 6.15
C THR A 52 -7.93 1.27 5.65
N PHE A 53 -8.05 2.35 6.40
CA PHE A 53 -9.02 3.45 6.18
C PHE A 53 -10.47 3.00 6.19
N THR A 54 -10.74 1.79 6.67
CA THR A 54 -12.07 1.19 6.78
C THR A 54 -12.21 0.59 8.18
N PRO A 55 -12.71 1.35 9.17
CA PRO A 55 -12.75 0.91 10.58
C PRO A 55 -13.47 -0.41 10.82
N ASP A 56 -14.51 -0.71 10.02
CA ASP A 56 -15.27 -1.96 10.17
C ASP A 56 -14.42 -3.17 9.74
N ALA A 57 -13.63 -3.04 8.67
CA ALA A 57 -12.70 -4.08 8.25
C ALA A 57 -11.56 -4.26 9.25
N ASP A 58 -11.03 -3.14 9.79
CA ASP A 58 -10.01 -3.18 10.84
C ASP A 58 -10.52 -3.95 12.06
N THR A 59 -11.75 -3.67 12.50
CA THR A 59 -12.39 -4.36 13.62
C THR A 59 -12.60 -5.85 13.31
N THR A 60 -13.09 -6.18 12.12
CA THR A 60 -13.29 -7.57 11.68
C THR A 60 -11.99 -8.36 11.76
N GLN A 61 -10.89 -7.82 11.23
CA GLN A 61 -9.59 -8.49 11.27
C GLN A 61 -9.05 -8.62 12.70
N ASP A 62 -9.21 -7.59 13.54
CA ASP A 62 -8.81 -7.65 14.96
C ASP A 62 -9.54 -8.75 15.71
N ASP A 63 -10.85 -8.90 15.48
CA ASP A 63 -11.66 -9.91 16.12
C ASP A 63 -11.29 -11.32 15.65
N GLN A 64 -10.97 -11.50 14.37
CA GLN A 64 -10.48 -12.77 13.82
C GLN A 64 -9.13 -13.18 14.46
N ILE A 65 -8.19 -12.26 14.56
CA ILE A 65 -6.87 -12.48 15.20
C ILE A 65 -7.05 -12.87 16.67
N LYS A 66 -7.88 -12.15 17.41
CA LYS A 66 -8.16 -12.44 18.83
C LYS A 66 -8.86 -13.78 19.02
N ALA A 67 -9.86 -14.08 18.18
CA ALA A 67 -10.58 -15.35 18.21
C ALA A 67 -9.65 -16.55 17.95
N TRP A 68 -8.73 -16.43 16.98
CA TRP A 68 -7.70 -17.44 16.75
C TRP A 68 -6.80 -17.62 17.99
N GLY A 69 -6.36 -16.53 18.60
CA GLY A 69 -5.55 -16.57 19.83
C GLY A 69 -6.26 -17.29 20.98
N GLU A 70 -7.55 -16.99 21.19
CA GLU A 70 -8.37 -17.67 22.23
C GLU A 70 -8.51 -19.17 21.93
N ALA A 71 -8.79 -19.54 20.68
CA ALA A 71 -8.96 -20.93 20.26
C ALA A 71 -7.67 -21.76 20.40
N ASN A 72 -6.51 -21.14 20.19
CA ASN A 72 -5.19 -21.78 20.24
C ASN A 72 -4.47 -21.60 21.58
N GLY A 73 -5.08 -20.90 22.54
CA GLY A 73 -4.48 -20.65 23.85
C GLY A 73 -3.27 -19.71 23.82
N VAL A 74 -3.21 -18.83 22.84
CA VAL A 74 -2.15 -17.82 22.61
C VAL A 74 -2.62 -16.47 23.11
N GLU A 75 -1.77 -15.75 23.85
CA GLU A 75 -2.01 -14.36 24.21
C GLU A 75 -1.67 -13.46 23.03
N ILE A 76 -2.58 -12.60 22.63
CA ILE A 76 -2.41 -11.67 21.50
C ILE A 76 -2.19 -10.24 22.01
N ASP A 77 -1.05 -9.65 21.65
CA ASP A 77 -0.71 -8.24 21.87
C ASP A 77 -0.75 -7.52 20.50
N LEU A 78 -1.95 -7.05 20.17
CA LEU A 78 -2.23 -6.47 18.86
C LEU A 78 -2.18 -4.94 18.91
N ALA A 79 -1.37 -4.34 18.05
CA ALA A 79 -1.32 -2.89 17.83
C ALA A 79 -1.60 -2.55 16.37
N ARG A 80 -2.54 -1.63 16.11
CA ARG A 80 -2.73 -1.05 14.77
C ARG A 80 -1.88 0.19 14.61
N MET A 81 -1.25 0.30 13.42
CA MET A 81 -0.42 1.44 13.03
C MET A 81 -1.15 2.25 11.98
N SER A 82 -1.26 3.54 12.18
CA SER A 82 -1.66 4.47 11.13
C SER A 82 -0.55 4.61 10.07
N GLN A 83 -0.89 5.20 8.92
CA GLN A 83 0.08 5.45 7.85
C GLN A 83 1.29 6.26 8.35
N ASP A 84 1.03 7.32 9.14
CA ASP A 84 2.07 8.22 9.64
C ASP A 84 2.98 7.57 10.71
N GLU A 85 2.46 6.59 11.45
CA GLU A 85 3.21 5.88 12.50
C GLU A 85 4.11 4.77 11.94
N ARG A 86 3.79 4.20 10.78
CA ARG A 86 4.48 3.02 10.25
C ARG A 86 5.96 3.25 9.98
N THR A 87 6.28 4.24 9.16
CA THR A 87 7.68 4.51 8.76
C THR A 87 8.60 4.72 9.98
N PRO A 88 8.31 5.63 10.93
CA PRO A 88 9.18 5.80 12.10
C PRO A 88 9.23 4.56 13.01
N ARG A 89 8.15 3.80 13.07
CA ARG A 89 8.10 2.57 13.88
C ARG A 89 8.96 1.47 13.25
N TRP A 90 8.91 1.30 11.92
CA TRP A 90 9.80 0.38 11.21
C TRP A 90 11.26 0.79 11.30
N GLN A 91 11.59 2.08 11.17
CA GLN A 91 12.95 2.57 11.37
C GLN A 91 13.48 2.22 12.76
N THR A 92 12.66 2.44 13.80
CA THR A 92 13.02 2.07 15.18
C THR A 92 13.22 0.56 15.33
N ALA A 93 12.37 -0.27 14.72
CA ALA A 93 12.49 -1.73 14.78
C ALA A 93 13.78 -2.22 14.13
N ILE A 94 14.13 -1.67 12.97
CA ILE A 94 15.37 -1.97 12.23
C ILE A 94 16.60 -1.60 13.06
N GLU A 95 16.64 -0.38 13.62
CA GLU A 95 17.77 0.12 14.42
C GLU A 95 17.95 -0.68 15.72
N SER A 96 16.85 -1.00 16.40
CA SER A 96 16.88 -1.74 17.68
C SER A 96 16.96 -3.27 17.49
N LYS A 97 16.68 -3.77 16.28
CA LYS A 97 16.47 -5.20 15.97
C LYS A 97 15.35 -5.83 16.80
N GLN A 98 14.36 -5.02 17.19
CA GLN A 98 13.18 -5.48 17.94
C GLN A 98 11.96 -5.40 17.01
N PHE A 99 11.65 -6.51 16.38
CA PHE A 99 10.50 -6.67 15.51
C PHE A 99 9.31 -7.29 16.25
N PRO A 100 8.07 -7.11 15.80
CA PRO A 100 6.94 -7.92 16.26
C PRO A 100 7.13 -9.38 15.85
N ASP A 101 6.29 -10.28 16.33
CA ASP A 101 6.30 -11.67 15.87
C ASP A 101 5.79 -11.78 14.43
N CYS A 102 4.68 -11.13 14.11
CA CYS A 102 4.18 -10.98 12.73
C CYS A 102 3.54 -9.61 12.54
N ALA A 103 3.50 -9.15 11.29
CA ALA A 103 2.95 -7.85 11.00
C ALA A 103 2.46 -7.68 9.56
N ALA A 104 1.57 -6.70 9.39
CA ALA A 104 1.30 -6.11 8.09
C ALA A 104 2.54 -5.34 7.61
N ILE A 105 3.02 -5.69 6.43
CA ILE A 105 4.21 -5.11 5.78
C ILE A 105 3.76 -4.40 4.51
N GLU A 106 4.17 -3.17 4.33
CA GLU A 106 3.97 -2.52 3.04
C GLU A 106 4.85 -3.14 1.97
N GLN A 107 4.36 -3.13 0.76
CA GLN A 107 5.12 -3.64 -0.38
C GLN A 107 6.47 -2.91 -0.52
N ALA A 108 6.56 -1.64 -0.12
CA ALA A 108 7.78 -0.86 -0.14
C ALA A 108 8.86 -1.32 0.86
N ASP A 109 8.46 -1.89 2.01
CA ASP A 109 9.40 -2.32 3.05
C ASP A 109 9.84 -3.78 2.89
N LEU A 110 8.98 -4.60 2.23
CA LEU A 110 9.18 -6.04 2.15
C LEU A 110 10.53 -6.46 1.54
N PRO A 111 10.98 -5.93 0.38
CA PRO A 111 12.26 -6.34 -0.20
C PRO A 111 13.46 -6.01 0.68
N LYS A 112 13.39 -4.92 1.44
CA LYS A 112 14.42 -4.56 2.40
C LYS A 112 14.50 -5.57 3.54
N PHE A 113 13.36 -5.96 4.09
CA PHE A 113 13.31 -6.98 5.16
C PHE A 113 13.79 -8.35 4.66
N ILE A 114 13.48 -8.71 3.39
CA ILE A 114 14.00 -9.93 2.76
C ILE A 114 15.52 -9.88 2.70
N GLN A 115 16.10 -8.79 2.21
CA GLN A 115 17.54 -8.63 2.08
C GLN A 115 18.26 -8.63 3.42
N GLU A 116 17.69 -8.01 4.43
CA GLU A 116 18.24 -8.01 5.79
C GLU A 116 18.12 -9.39 6.49
N GLY A 117 17.39 -10.35 5.88
CA GLY A 117 17.20 -11.70 6.43
C GLY A 117 16.40 -11.72 7.72
N VAL A 118 15.54 -10.72 7.93
CA VAL A 118 14.74 -10.59 9.16
C VAL A 118 13.38 -11.26 9.07
N LEU A 119 13.00 -11.81 7.90
CA LEU A 119 11.75 -12.52 7.70
C LEU A 119 11.92 -14.04 7.74
N VAL A 120 10.83 -14.72 8.03
CA VAL A 120 10.67 -16.18 7.89
C VAL A 120 10.05 -16.47 6.53
N GLU A 121 10.52 -17.52 5.87
CA GLU A 121 9.95 -17.99 4.60
C GLU A 121 8.49 -18.46 4.79
N THR A 122 7.58 -17.98 3.92
CA THR A 122 6.14 -18.30 3.96
C THR A 122 5.70 -19.18 2.79
N THR A 123 6.64 -19.82 2.08
CA THR A 123 6.36 -20.60 0.86
C THR A 123 5.32 -21.71 1.09
N GLU A 124 5.42 -22.45 2.20
CA GLU A 124 4.47 -23.53 2.51
C GLU A 124 3.05 -22.99 2.74
N VAL A 125 2.91 -21.89 3.50
CA VAL A 125 1.63 -21.21 3.73
C VAL A 125 1.04 -20.70 2.41
N MET A 126 1.87 -20.06 1.58
CA MET A 126 1.44 -19.58 0.27
C MET A 126 0.96 -20.70 -0.65
N GLN A 127 1.63 -21.85 -0.63
CA GLN A 127 1.23 -23.02 -1.42
C GLN A 127 -0.10 -23.60 -0.91
N ALA A 128 -0.27 -23.78 0.40
CA ALA A 128 -1.49 -24.28 1.00
C ALA A 128 -2.70 -23.38 0.67
N LEU A 129 -2.55 -22.06 0.85
CA LEU A 129 -3.58 -21.09 0.53
C LEU A 129 -3.88 -21.03 -0.98
N ASN A 130 -2.88 -21.20 -1.84
CA ASN A 130 -3.07 -21.18 -3.30
C ASN A 130 -3.84 -22.40 -3.86
N GLU A 131 -4.07 -23.43 -3.07
CA GLU A 131 -4.96 -24.56 -3.43
C GLU A 131 -6.44 -24.24 -3.24
N LEU A 132 -6.76 -23.09 -2.57
CA LEU A 132 -8.12 -22.67 -2.24
C LEU A 132 -8.67 -21.68 -3.29
N GLU A 133 -9.99 -21.69 -3.50
CA GLU A 133 -10.74 -20.66 -4.27
C GLU A 133 -10.16 -20.33 -5.66
N GLY A 134 -9.71 -21.35 -6.39
CA GLY A 134 -9.10 -21.20 -7.73
C GLY A 134 -7.68 -20.61 -7.72
N GLY A 135 -7.08 -20.51 -6.55
CA GLY A 135 -5.76 -19.93 -6.31
C GLY A 135 -5.74 -18.42 -6.24
N PHE A 136 -4.61 -17.89 -5.85
CA PHE A 136 -4.38 -16.45 -5.88
C PHE A 136 -4.43 -15.90 -7.31
N THR A 137 -4.80 -14.63 -7.45
CA THR A 137 -4.56 -13.89 -8.70
C THR A 137 -3.05 -13.87 -8.99
N ASP A 138 -2.67 -13.78 -10.26
CA ASP A 138 -1.26 -13.88 -10.64
C ASP A 138 -0.39 -12.80 -9.96
N GLY A 139 -0.90 -11.57 -9.86
CA GLY A 139 -0.21 -10.49 -9.15
C GLY A 139 -0.09 -10.73 -7.65
N ALA A 140 -1.12 -11.28 -7.00
CA ALA A 140 -1.10 -11.61 -5.58
C ALA A 140 -0.12 -12.75 -5.29
N PHE A 141 -0.07 -13.77 -6.16
CA PHE A 141 0.85 -14.90 -6.00
C PHE A 141 2.32 -14.46 -6.14
N LEU A 142 2.60 -13.54 -7.07
CA LEU A 142 3.95 -13.00 -7.27
C LEU A 142 4.35 -11.95 -6.23
N ALA A 143 3.40 -11.41 -5.49
CA ALA A 143 3.69 -10.45 -4.43
C ALA A 143 4.52 -11.12 -3.32
N GLY A 144 5.66 -10.53 -2.98
CA GLY A 144 6.58 -11.08 -1.96
C GLY A 144 7.38 -12.30 -2.39
N GLN A 145 7.33 -12.68 -3.69
CA GLN A 145 8.16 -13.74 -4.23
C GLN A 145 9.54 -13.22 -4.65
N THR A 146 10.57 -14.01 -4.37
CA THR A 146 11.95 -13.78 -4.85
C THR A 146 12.25 -14.60 -6.09
N ALA A 147 13.33 -14.27 -6.80
CA ALA A 147 13.71 -14.91 -8.06
C ALA A 147 14.00 -16.42 -7.96
N ASP A 148 14.31 -16.92 -6.77
CA ASP A 148 14.46 -18.36 -6.48
C ASP A 148 13.12 -19.07 -6.20
N GLY A 149 11.99 -18.37 -6.34
CA GLY A 149 10.64 -18.90 -6.19
C GLY A 149 10.12 -18.98 -4.76
N LYS A 150 10.85 -18.47 -3.78
CA LYS A 150 10.44 -18.43 -2.38
C LYS A 150 9.51 -17.26 -2.09
N HIS A 151 8.59 -17.44 -1.13
CA HIS A 151 7.70 -16.38 -0.65
C HIS A 151 8.10 -15.97 0.77
N TRP A 152 7.99 -14.66 1.05
CA TRP A 152 8.38 -14.04 2.31
C TRP A 152 7.25 -13.29 2.99
N SER A 153 6.06 -13.35 2.39
CA SER A 153 4.85 -12.72 2.90
C SER A 153 3.61 -13.40 2.34
N VAL A 154 2.45 -13.10 2.95
CA VAL A 154 1.13 -13.56 2.51
C VAL A 154 0.29 -12.32 2.15
N PRO A 155 -0.29 -12.23 0.94
CA PRO A 155 -1.12 -11.11 0.54
C PRO A 155 -2.49 -11.18 1.22
N SER A 156 -2.96 -10.05 1.74
CA SER A 156 -4.25 -9.93 2.41
C SER A 156 -5.34 -9.34 1.51
N PHE A 157 -5.01 -8.32 0.73
CA PHE A 157 -5.88 -7.72 -0.27
C PHE A 157 -5.07 -6.96 -1.31
N SER A 158 -5.70 -6.70 -2.45
CA SER A 158 -5.12 -5.87 -3.50
C SER A 158 -5.81 -4.51 -3.57
N SER A 159 -5.09 -3.54 -4.11
CA SER A 159 -5.62 -2.24 -4.51
C SER A 159 -5.53 -2.11 -6.03
N THR A 160 -6.59 -1.59 -6.64
CA THR A 160 -6.64 -1.29 -8.07
C THR A 160 -7.28 0.08 -8.30
N GLU A 161 -7.08 0.65 -9.45
CA GLU A 161 -7.71 1.90 -9.85
C GLU A 161 -8.75 1.70 -10.94
N VAL A 162 -9.73 2.59 -10.95
CA VAL A 162 -10.75 2.74 -11.98
C VAL A 162 -10.87 4.22 -12.36
N CYS A 163 -11.57 4.51 -13.43
CA CYS A 163 -11.88 5.88 -13.82
C CYS A 163 -13.29 6.27 -13.36
N TYR A 164 -13.37 7.36 -12.61
CA TYR A 164 -14.61 8.02 -12.22
C TYR A 164 -14.93 9.12 -13.21
N VAL A 165 -16.15 9.12 -13.73
CA VAL A 165 -16.58 10.03 -14.81
C VAL A 165 -17.89 10.71 -14.44
N ARG A 166 -17.98 12.02 -14.55
CA ARG A 166 -19.21 12.81 -14.46
C ARG A 166 -20.04 12.58 -15.72
N LYS A 167 -20.83 11.47 -15.72
CA LYS A 167 -21.67 11.10 -16.88
C LYS A 167 -22.69 12.17 -17.22
N ASP A 168 -23.20 12.91 -16.23
CA ASP A 168 -24.11 14.04 -16.45
C ASP A 168 -23.47 15.11 -17.36
N LYS A 169 -22.17 15.42 -17.16
CA LYS A 169 -21.45 16.38 -18.01
C LYS A 169 -21.25 15.88 -19.43
N LEU A 170 -21.07 14.57 -19.59
CA LEU A 170 -20.98 13.95 -20.90
C LEU A 170 -22.35 13.98 -21.62
N GLU A 171 -23.42 13.62 -20.89
CA GLU A 171 -24.81 13.65 -21.41
C GLU A 171 -25.22 15.04 -21.87
N GLU A 172 -24.88 16.12 -21.13
CA GLU A 172 -25.09 17.51 -21.52
C GLU A 172 -24.47 17.85 -22.86
N LYS A 173 -23.38 17.18 -23.25
CA LYS A 173 -22.64 17.38 -24.51
C LYS A 173 -22.92 16.30 -25.57
N GLY A 174 -23.73 15.28 -25.24
CA GLY A 174 -23.99 14.15 -26.16
C GLY A 174 -22.77 13.26 -26.40
N LEU A 175 -21.86 13.15 -25.39
CA LEU A 175 -20.61 12.37 -25.48
C LEU A 175 -20.81 10.98 -24.86
N ALA A 176 -20.09 9.99 -25.43
CA ALA A 176 -19.99 8.66 -24.85
C ALA A 176 -18.93 8.62 -23.72
N LEU A 177 -18.95 7.56 -22.91
CA LEU A 177 -17.91 7.30 -21.92
C LEU A 177 -16.56 7.02 -22.62
N PRO A 178 -15.42 7.46 -22.05
CA PRO A 178 -14.10 7.23 -22.66
C PRO A 178 -13.71 5.75 -22.56
N GLU A 179 -13.10 5.22 -23.62
CA GLU A 179 -12.51 3.89 -23.67
C GLU A 179 -10.98 3.94 -23.71
N THR A 180 -10.44 5.02 -24.28
CA THR A 180 -9.01 5.25 -24.49
C THR A 180 -8.54 6.54 -23.83
N TRP A 181 -7.22 6.69 -23.68
CA TRP A 181 -6.63 7.95 -23.21
C TRP A 181 -6.89 9.11 -24.17
N ASP A 182 -6.96 8.85 -25.47
CA ASP A 182 -7.30 9.89 -26.47
C ASP A 182 -8.75 10.36 -26.29
N ASP A 183 -9.67 9.46 -25.92
CA ASP A 183 -11.04 9.86 -25.58
C ASP A 183 -11.08 10.72 -24.33
N VAL A 184 -10.26 10.38 -23.31
CA VAL A 184 -10.16 11.20 -22.07
C VAL A 184 -9.76 12.63 -22.41
N LEU A 185 -8.74 12.84 -23.24
CA LEU A 185 -8.31 14.17 -23.64
C LEU A 185 -9.40 14.92 -24.41
N THR A 186 -10.02 14.26 -25.38
CA THR A 186 -11.09 14.83 -26.20
C THR A 186 -12.30 15.24 -25.36
N ILE A 187 -12.73 14.36 -24.46
CA ILE A 187 -13.85 14.61 -23.55
C ILE A 187 -13.48 15.71 -22.54
N ALA A 188 -12.29 15.64 -21.96
CA ALA A 188 -11.83 16.65 -21.02
C ALA A 188 -11.89 18.06 -21.64
N GLN A 189 -11.46 18.23 -22.90
CA GLN A 189 -11.55 19.49 -23.61
C GLN A 189 -13.01 19.95 -23.85
N ALA A 190 -13.90 19.01 -24.16
CA ALA A 190 -15.30 19.30 -24.48
C ALA A 190 -16.14 19.73 -23.26
N ILE A 191 -15.82 19.19 -22.07
CA ILE A 191 -16.56 19.49 -20.81
C ILE A 191 -15.86 20.53 -19.94
N ASN A 192 -14.65 20.97 -20.30
CA ASN A 192 -13.87 21.94 -19.55
C ASN A 192 -14.57 23.30 -19.46
N ASP A 193 -14.66 23.86 -18.25
CA ASP A 193 -15.29 25.16 -17.98
C ASP A 193 -14.56 25.88 -16.81
N PRO A 194 -13.32 26.32 -17.04
CA PRO A 194 -12.50 26.92 -15.99
C PRO A 194 -13.06 28.25 -15.44
N ASP A 195 -13.89 28.95 -16.21
CA ASP A 195 -14.57 30.16 -15.75
C ASP A 195 -15.56 29.84 -14.59
N ASN A 196 -16.12 28.64 -14.58
CA ASN A 196 -16.96 28.12 -13.51
C ASN A 196 -16.20 27.17 -12.56
N GLN A 197 -14.88 27.17 -12.57
CA GLN A 197 -14.02 26.33 -11.74
C GLN A 197 -14.27 24.82 -11.94
N PHE A 198 -14.48 24.41 -13.20
CA PHE A 198 -14.67 23.03 -13.57
C PHE A 198 -13.63 22.60 -14.63
N TRP A 199 -12.82 21.60 -14.31
CA TRP A 199 -11.80 21.08 -15.21
C TRP A 199 -12.18 19.68 -15.71
N GLY A 200 -11.87 19.43 -16.98
CA GLY A 200 -12.23 18.17 -17.61
C GLY A 200 -11.55 16.95 -16.98
N TRP A 201 -10.34 17.10 -16.47
CA TRP A 201 -9.53 15.97 -15.95
C TRP A 201 -8.79 16.31 -14.68
N GLY A 202 -9.16 15.65 -13.58
CA GLY A 202 -8.47 15.68 -12.29
C GLY A 202 -7.27 14.71 -12.30
N LYS A 203 -6.21 15.05 -13.06
CA LYS A 203 -4.97 14.26 -13.12
C LYS A 203 -4.14 14.47 -11.87
N GLN A 204 -3.78 13.39 -11.19
CA GLN A 204 -2.82 13.43 -10.09
C GLN A 204 -1.43 13.77 -10.62
N MET A 205 -0.79 14.79 -10.03
CA MET A 205 0.52 15.28 -10.46
C MET A 205 1.39 15.76 -9.29
N GLY A 206 0.88 15.73 -8.06
CA GLY A 206 1.62 16.19 -6.90
C GLY A 206 2.88 15.36 -6.65
N THR A 207 4.01 16.01 -6.44
CA THR A 207 5.28 15.32 -6.15
C THR A 207 5.30 14.52 -4.84
N PRO A 208 4.53 14.87 -3.78
CA PRO A 208 4.47 14.06 -2.58
C PRO A 208 3.38 12.98 -2.63
N SER A 209 2.70 12.80 -3.77
CA SER A 209 1.56 11.91 -3.90
C SER A 209 1.92 10.58 -4.52
N TRP A 210 1.55 9.50 -3.82
CA TRP A 210 1.60 8.14 -4.34
C TRP A 210 0.69 7.93 -5.55
N ASP A 211 -0.49 8.54 -5.56
CA ASP A 211 -1.42 8.48 -6.68
C ASP A 211 -0.80 9.03 -7.97
N SER A 212 0.14 9.98 -7.86
CA SER A 212 0.88 10.50 -9.01
C SER A 212 1.81 9.45 -9.61
N GLU A 213 2.55 8.71 -8.78
CA GLU A 213 3.42 7.61 -9.21
C GLU A 213 2.60 6.45 -9.80
N VAL A 214 1.52 6.05 -9.10
CA VAL A 214 0.61 4.97 -9.55
C VAL A 214 0.04 5.29 -10.92
N SER A 215 -0.62 6.44 -11.06
CA SER A 215 -1.30 6.79 -12.31
C SER A 215 -0.34 7.05 -13.46
N PHE A 216 0.84 7.66 -13.22
CA PHE A 216 1.85 7.85 -14.26
C PHE A 216 2.39 6.52 -14.74
N THR A 217 2.75 5.62 -13.83
CA THR A 217 3.30 4.30 -14.16
C THR A 217 2.29 3.45 -14.93
N ALA A 218 1.02 3.43 -14.52
CA ALA A 218 -0.04 2.74 -15.24
C ALA A 218 -0.22 3.27 -16.68
N MET A 219 -0.21 4.61 -16.84
CA MET A 219 -0.26 5.24 -18.15
C MET A 219 0.98 4.91 -18.99
N LEU A 220 2.18 4.92 -18.39
CA LEU A 220 3.41 4.56 -19.09
C LEU A 220 3.33 3.16 -19.70
N TRP A 221 2.88 2.18 -18.92
CA TRP A 221 2.68 0.82 -19.42
C TRP A 221 1.60 0.76 -20.51
N ALA A 222 0.52 1.52 -20.36
CA ALA A 222 -0.53 1.60 -21.37
C ALA A 222 -0.03 2.20 -22.69
N PHE A 223 0.94 3.11 -22.66
CA PHE A 223 1.62 3.64 -23.84
C PHE A 223 2.73 2.72 -24.37
N GLY A 224 3.06 1.62 -23.66
CA GLY A 224 4.07 0.63 -24.04
C GLY A 224 5.46 0.91 -23.49
N GLY A 225 5.61 1.96 -22.70
CA GLY A 225 6.86 2.29 -22.02
C GLY A 225 7.07 1.47 -20.73
N LYS A 226 8.23 1.60 -20.15
CA LYS A 226 8.65 0.88 -18.94
C LYS A 226 9.51 1.78 -18.07
N THR A 227 9.35 1.71 -16.75
CA THR A 227 10.31 2.32 -15.81
C THR A 227 11.55 1.44 -15.68
N TRP A 228 11.35 0.12 -15.62
CA TRP A 228 12.34 -0.92 -15.43
C TRP A 228 12.19 -2.02 -16.49
N ASP A 229 13.30 -2.66 -16.87
CA ASP A 229 13.26 -3.87 -17.71
C ASP A 229 12.99 -5.15 -16.88
N GLU A 230 13.02 -6.31 -17.51
CA GLU A 230 12.80 -7.61 -16.86
C GLU A 230 13.86 -7.95 -15.81
N GLU A 231 15.07 -7.40 -15.94
CA GLU A 231 16.18 -7.54 -14.99
C GLU A 231 16.18 -6.44 -13.90
N GLY A 232 15.20 -5.53 -13.91
CA GLY A 232 15.10 -4.42 -12.96
C GLY A 232 16.12 -3.30 -13.21
N LYS A 233 16.62 -3.14 -14.44
CA LYS A 233 17.47 -2.01 -14.86
C LYS A 233 16.59 -0.85 -15.35
N PRO A 234 17.05 0.40 -15.22
CA PRO A 234 16.34 1.55 -15.75
C PRO A 234 16.02 1.42 -17.24
N ALA A 235 14.76 1.64 -17.61
CA ALA A 235 14.27 1.57 -18.98
C ALA A 235 13.36 2.75 -19.36
N ILE A 236 13.35 3.82 -18.54
CA ILE A 236 12.48 4.98 -18.72
C ILE A 236 12.77 5.79 -19.99
N ASN A 237 14.00 5.73 -20.50
CA ASN A 237 14.43 6.52 -21.66
C ASN A 237 14.00 5.85 -22.97
N SER A 238 12.74 6.02 -23.30
CA SER A 238 12.12 5.39 -24.48
C SER A 238 11.28 6.36 -25.29
N PRO A 239 10.96 6.06 -26.56
CA PRO A 239 10.00 6.84 -27.35
C PRO A 239 8.61 6.90 -26.73
N GLU A 240 8.17 5.83 -26.07
CA GLU A 240 6.88 5.71 -25.41
C GLU A 240 6.77 6.63 -24.20
N THR A 241 7.85 6.82 -23.45
CA THR A 241 7.90 7.79 -22.35
C THR A 241 7.73 9.22 -22.89
N ARG A 242 8.41 9.55 -23.99
CA ARG A 242 8.25 10.86 -24.66
C ARG A 242 6.83 11.07 -25.14
N GLN A 243 6.24 10.06 -25.75
CA GLN A 243 4.85 10.10 -26.21
C GLN A 243 3.87 10.35 -25.06
N LEU A 244 4.06 9.68 -23.92
CA LEU A 244 3.24 9.90 -22.72
C LEU A 244 3.41 11.33 -22.18
N LEU A 245 4.65 11.81 -22.07
CA LEU A 245 4.90 13.18 -21.59
C LEU A 245 4.26 14.23 -22.52
N ASP A 246 4.38 14.06 -23.84
CA ASP A 246 3.72 14.92 -24.84
C ASP A 246 2.19 14.88 -24.69
N PHE A 247 1.62 13.69 -24.46
CA PHE A 247 0.18 13.52 -24.24
C PHE A 247 -0.29 14.28 -22.99
N ILE A 248 0.36 14.08 -21.84
CA ILE A 248 -0.03 14.79 -20.60
C ILE A 248 0.21 16.29 -20.73
N LYS A 249 1.31 16.69 -21.38
CA LYS A 249 1.60 18.09 -21.65
C LYS A 249 0.52 18.74 -22.52
N SER A 250 0.01 18.04 -23.53
CA SER A 250 -1.08 18.56 -24.36
C SER A 250 -2.36 18.83 -23.57
N ALA A 251 -2.68 17.97 -22.58
CA ALA A 251 -3.80 18.18 -21.67
C ALA A 251 -3.56 19.38 -20.72
N TRP A 252 -2.34 19.52 -20.22
CA TRP A 252 -1.94 20.64 -19.37
C TRP A 252 -2.01 21.98 -20.12
N ASP A 253 -1.43 22.03 -21.32
CA ASP A 253 -1.42 23.24 -22.17
C ASP A 253 -2.83 23.63 -22.64
N ALA A 254 -3.73 22.64 -22.79
CA ALA A 254 -5.14 22.88 -23.09
C ALA A 254 -5.95 23.39 -21.87
N GLY A 255 -5.34 23.46 -20.68
CA GLY A 255 -5.98 23.97 -19.46
C GLY A 255 -7.13 23.07 -18.95
N VAL A 256 -7.10 21.77 -19.27
CA VAL A 256 -8.15 20.82 -18.83
C VAL A 256 -7.86 20.17 -17.50
N ILE A 257 -6.67 20.38 -16.94
CA ILE A 257 -6.22 19.93 -15.64
C ILE A 257 -6.21 21.11 -14.67
N PRO A 258 -6.68 20.96 -13.42
CA PRO A 258 -6.63 22.02 -12.42
C PRO A 258 -5.22 22.58 -12.24
N PRO A 259 -5.03 23.91 -12.18
CA PRO A 259 -3.70 24.51 -12.06
C PRO A 259 -2.99 24.20 -10.74
N ASP A 260 -3.72 23.81 -9.71
CA ASP A 260 -3.19 23.37 -8.42
C ASP A 260 -2.89 21.86 -8.36
N GLY A 261 -3.19 21.10 -9.40
CA GLY A 261 -2.90 19.65 -9.51
C GLY A 261 -1.48 19.25 -9.09
N PRO A 262 -0.42 20.03 -9.45
CA PRO A 262 0.95 19.76 -9.00
C PRO A 262 1.17 19.83 -7.48
N THR A 263 0.24 20.41 -6.72
CA THR A 263 0.33 20.55 -5.25
C THR A 263 -0.54 19.52 -4.49
N TRP A 264 -1.25 18.65 -5.21
CA TRP A 264 -2.14 17.70 -4.59
C TRP A 264 -1.36 16.60 -3.84
N ASP A 265 -1.86 16.27 -2.65
CA ASP A 265 -1.52 15.07 -1.90
C ASP A 265 -2.38 13.88 -2.38
N ASP A 266 -2.28 12.71 -1.75
CA ASP A 266 -3.05 11.50 -2.09
C ASP A 266 -4.56 11.68 -1.97
N GLY A 267 -5.04 12.65 -1.21
CA GLY A 267 -6.45 12.99 -1.11
C GLY A 267 -6.90 14.08 -2.09
N GLY A 268 -6.01 14.65 -2.90
CA GLY A 268 -6.31 15.80 -3.76
C GLY A 268 -7.35 15.51 -4.81
N ASN A 269 -7.19 14.43 -5.55
CA ASN A 269 -8.13 13.97 -6.58
C ASN A 269 -9.49 13.55 -5.97
N ASN A 270 -9.49 12.93 -4.79
CA ASN A 270 -10.72 12.63 -4.05
C ASN A 270 -11.51 13.91 -3.76
N ARG A 271 -10.84 14.91 -3.16
CA ARG A 271 -11.47 16.19 -2.84
C ARG A 271 -11.97 16.92 -4.09
N ALA A 272 -11.19 16.91 -5.16
CA ALA A 272 -11.56 17.54 -6.41
C ALA A 272 -12.82 16.90 -7.03
N TYR A 273 -12.92 15.58 -7.03
CA TYR A 273 -14.09 14.86 -7.55
C TYR A 273 -15.31 15.06 -6.64
N GLN A 274 -15.14 14.88 -5.33
CA GLN A 274 -16.18 15.07 -4.32
C GLN A 274 -16.73 16.50 -4.26
N SER A 275 -15.90 17.48 -4.58
CA SER A 275 -16.31 18.90 -4.69
C SER A 275 -16.90 19.25 -6.07
N GLU A 276 -17.10 18.27 -6.93
CA GLU A 276 -17.67 18.42 -8.28
C GLU A 276 -16.90 19.40 -9.20
N ILE A 277 -15.57 19.61 -8.94
CA ILE A 277 -14.76 20.54 -9.74
C ILE A 277 -13.97 19.86 -10.87
N VAL A 278 -14.03 18.52 -10.98
CA VAL A 278 -13.40 17.79 -12.08
C VAL A 278 -14.38 16.83 -12.74
N GLY A 279 -14.23 16.66 -14.07
CA GLY A 279 -15.09 15.80 -14.87
C GLY A 279 -14.73 14.33 -14.82
N MET A 280 -13.44 14.03 -14.72
CA MET A 280 -12.90 12.66 -14.69
C MET A 280 -11.72 12.60 -13.73
N THR A 281 -11.52 11.46 -13.06
CA THR A 281 -10.29 11.17 -12.30
C THR A 281 -10.08 9.66 -12.17
N LEU A 282 -8.84 9.24 -11.93
CA LEU A 282 -8.53 7.88 -11.52
C LEU A 282 -8.48 7.81 -9.99
N ASN A 283 -8.95 6.73 -9.44
CA ASN A 283 -8.75 6.43 -8.02
C ASN A 283 -9.12 4.96 -7.73
N THR A 284 -8.81 4.53 -6.52
CA THR A 284 -9.25 3.24 -5.96
C THR A 284 -10.75 3.24 -5.62
N GLY A 285 -11.24 2.24 -4.92
CA GLY A 285 -12.62 2.17 -4.43
C GLY A 285 -12.99 3.25 -3.40
N SER A 286 -12.06 4.10 -2.97
CA SER A 286 -12.27 5.12 -1.94
C SER A 286 -13.30 6.18 -2.34
N ILE A 287 -13.28 6.65 -3.59
CA ILE A 287 -14.31 7.57 -4.11
C ILE A 287 -15.66 6.86 -4.16
N LEU A 288 -15.73 5.64 -4.70
CA LEU A 288 -16.99 4.90 -4.78
C LEU A 288 -17.63 4.71 -3.40
N ARG A 289 -16.82 4.32 -2.42
CA ARG A 289 -17.30 4.16 -1.05
C ARG A 289 -17.89 5.47 -0.50
N TYR A 290 -17.17 6.59 -0.65
CA TYR A 290 -17.68 7.90 -0.24
C TYR A 290 -19.03 8.22 -0.90
N LEU A 291 -19.13 8.04 -2.22
CA LEU A 291 -20.36 8.30 -2.96
C LEU A 291 -21.51 7.42 -2.48
N GLN A 292 -21.26 6.16 -2.18
CA GLN A 292 -22.28 5.21 -1.69
C GLN A 292 -22.77 5.52 -0.27
N THR A 293 -21.92 6.10 0.58
CA THR A 293 -22.27 6.36 2.00
C THR A 293 -22.64 7.80 2.27
N GLU A 294 -22.04 8.78 1.59
CA GLU A 294 -22.12 10.19 1.95
C GLU A 294 -22.79 11.06 0.86
N ASP A 295 -22.72 10.67 -0.42
CA ASP A 295 -23.22 11.52 -1.52
C ASP A 295 -23.90 10.72 -2.64
N GLN A 296 -25.12 10.29 -2.38
CA GLN A 296 -25.93 9.57 -3.37
C GLN A 296 -26.28 10.42 -4.60
N ALA A 297 -26.37 11.75 -4.44
CA ALA A 297 -26.67 12.63 -5.56
C ALA A 297 -25.52 12.71 -6.57
N LEU A 298 -24.29 12.72 -6.07
CA LEU A 298 -23.10 12.64 -6.95
C LEU A 298 -22.91 11.23 -7.50
N LEU A 299 -23.26 10.17 -6.72
CA LEU A 299 -23.24 8.80 -7.22
C LEU A 299 -24.13 8.64 -8.47
N GLU A 300 -25.34 9.19 -8.46
CA GLU A 300 -26.24 9.15 -9.60
C GLU A 300 -25.69 9.85 -10.84
N LYS A 301 -24.83 10.84 -10.68
CA LYS A 301 -24.14 11.58 -11.75
C LYS A 301 -22.83 10.91 -12.19
N THR A 302 -22.37 9.89 -11.47
CA THR A 302 -21.07 9.25 -11.71
C THR A 302 -21.22 7.95 -12.49
N ALA A 303 -20.36 7.75 -13.48
CA ALA A 303 -20.05 6.44 -14.03
C ALA A 303 -18.69 5.98 -13.49
N VAL A 304 -18.63 4.72 -13.05
CA VAL A 304 -17.36 4.03 -12.72
C VAL A 304 -17.05 3.15 -13.92
N ILE A 305 -15.89 3.33 -14.52
CA ILE A 305 -15.48 2.60 -15.74
C ILE A 305 -14.06 2.04 -15.57
N PRO A 306 -13.68 1.03 -16.36
CA PRO A 306 -12.29 0.59 -16.40
C PRO A 306 -11.34 1.75 -16.68
N ILE A 307 -10.10 1.67 -16.18
CA ILE A 307 -9.05 2.63 -16.56
C ILE A 307 -8.93 2.69 -18.10
N PRO A 308 -8.78 3.86 -18.71
CA PRO A 308 -8.71 3.97 -20.17
C PRO A 308 -7.57 3.15 -20.78
N ALA A 309 -7.78 2.60 -21.95
CA ALA A 309 -6.75 1.86 -22.68
C ALA A 309 -5.77 2.82 -23.37
N GLY A 310 -4.50 2.45 -23.38
CA GLY A 310 -3.52 3.01 -24.30
C GLY A 310 -3.22 2.04 -25.46
N PRO A 311 -2.26 2.39 -26.33
CA PRO A 311 -1.87 1.55 -27.48
C PRO A 311 -1.44 0.13 -27.11
N ALA A 312 -0.84 -0.06 -25.93
CA ALA A 312 -0.38 -1.36 -25.42
C ALA A 312 -1.43 -2.10 -24.57
N GLY A 313 -2.54 -1.46 -24.25
CA GLY A 313 -3.63 -2.07 -23.47
C GLY A 313 -4.01 -1.27 -22.23
N ARG A 314 -4.61 -1.98 -21.25
CA ARG A 314 -5.00 -1.44 -19.94
C ARG A 314 -4.12 -2.02 -18.87
N PHE A 315 -3.57 -1.15 -18.03
CA PHE A 315 -2.73 -1.54 -16.92
C PHE A 315 -3.08 -0.72 -15.69
N VAL A 316 -2.99 -1.35 -14.53
CA VAL A 316 -3.06 -0.68 -13.23
C VAL A 316 -1.73 -0.92 -12.53
N SER A 317 -1.10 0.13 -12.06
CA SER A 317 0.01 0.01 -11.12
C SER A 317 -0.60 -0.15 -9.72
N GLY A 318 -0.81 -1.39 -9.34
CA GLY A 318 -1.40 -1.71 -8.05
C GLY A 318 -0.38 -2.21 -7.06
N TYR A 319 -0.83 -2.34 -5.83
CA TYR A 319 -0.03 -2.93 -4.77
C TYR A 319 -0.87 -3.89 -3.95
N TYR A 320 -0.16 -4.78 -3.26
CA TYR A 320 -0.74 -5.80 -2.42
C TYR A 320 -0.37 -5.49 -0.97
N TYR A 321 -1.36 -5.44 -0.11
CA TYR A 321 -1.12 -5.42 1.32
C TYR A 321 -0.74 -6.82 1.76
N GLN A 322 0.36 -6.93 2.48
CA GLN A 322 1.00 -8.20 2.78
C GLN A 322 1.28 -8.32 4.27
N TRP A 323 1.45 -9.56 4.72
CA TRP A 323 1.84 -9.87 6.08
C TRP A 323 3.04 -10.80 6.09
N GLY A 324 3.96 -10.55 7.02
CA GLY A 324 5.16 -11.37 7.18
C GLY A 324 5.36 -11.79 8.63
N VAL A 325 6.18 -12.81 8.79
CA VAL A 325 6.63 -13.34 10.08
C VAL A 325 8.08 -12.95 10.28
N PHE A 326 8.43 -12.45 11.45
CA PHE A 326 9.79 -12.02 11.73
C PHE A 326 10.62 -13.14 12.38
N SER A 327 11.87 -13.28 11.92
CA SER A 327 12.80 -14.31 12.38
C SER A 327 13.25 -14.14 13.83
N THR A 328 12.97 -13.00 14.44
CA THR A 328 13.19 -12.73 15.86
C THR A 328 12.09 -13.26 16.77
N SER A 329 10.97 -13.72 16.19
CA SER A 329 9.87 -14.33 16.95
C SER A 329 10.34 -15.56 17.72
N ALA A 330 9.84 -15.71 18.95
CA ALA A 330 10.02 -16.93 19.73
C ALA A 330 9.08 -18.06 19.24
N HIS A 331 8.05 -17.71 18.48
CA HIS A 331 6.99 -18.62 18.03
C HIS A 331 6.62 -18.39 16.55
N PRO A 332 7.58 -18.48 15.62
CA PRO A 332 7.30 -18.23 14.19
C PRO A 332 6.27 -19.21 13.63
N GLU A 333 6.21 -20.44 14.12
CA GLU A 333 5.21 -21.45 13.72
C GLU A 333 3.78 -21.03 14.07
N LEU A 334 3.56 -20.37 15.20
CA LEU A 334 2.24 -19.85 15.57
C LEU A 334 1.85 -18.65 14.69
N CYS A 335 2.81 -17.84 14.29
CA CYS A 335 2.57 -16.76 13.34
C CYS A 335 2.19 -17.29 11.95
N LEU A 336 2.90 -18.31 11.45
CA LEU A 336 2.57 -18.93 10.16
C LEU A 336 1.16 -19.55 10.18
N ASP A 337 0.79 -20.27 11.26
CA ASP A 337 -0.55 -20.83 11.44
C ASP A 337 -1.63 -19.71 11.52
N LEU A 338 -1.34 -18.62 12.25
CA LEU A 338 -2.23 -17.45 12.26
C LEU A 338 -2.43 -16.88 10.86
N LEU A 339 -1.36 -16.67 10.08
CA LEU A 339 -1.48 -16.12 8.73
C LEU A 339 -2.26 -17.05 7.80
N GLU A 340 -2.01 -18.37 7.86
CA GLU A 340 -2.78 -19.34 7.11
C GLU A 340 -4.27 -19.28 7.48
N HIS A 341 -4.59 -19.14 8.75
CA HIS A 341 -5.98 -19.03 9.21
C HIS A 341 -6.65 -17.73 8.75
N ILE A 342 -6.08 -16.54 9.07
CA ILE A 342 -6.76 -15.26 8.81
C ILE A 342 -6.83 -14.90 7.33
N PHE A 343 -5.98 -15.49 6.48
CA PHE A 343 -6.00 -15.27 5.03
C PHE A 343 -6.65 -16.42 4.25
N ALA A 344 -7.22 -17.40 4.94
CA ALA A 344 -8.13 -18.36 4.31
C ALA A 344 -9.41 -17.65 3.81
N PRO A 345 -10.03 -18.15 2.73
CA PRO A 345 -11.16 -17.49 2.08
C PRO A 345 -12.36 -17.21 2.98
N ASP A 346 -12.67 -18.10 3.93
CA ASP A 346 -13.76 -17.95 4.88
C ASP A 346 -13.55 -16.79 5.88
N GLN A 347 -12.29 -16.45 6.17
CA GLN A 347 -11.91 -15.31 6.98
C GLN A 347 -11.81 -14.01 6.16
N LEU A 348 -11.34 -14.09 4.91
CA LEU A 348 -11.22 -12.92 4.05
C LEU A 348 -12.56 -12.39 3.54
N ARG A 349 -13.57 -13.23 3.30
CA ARG A 349 -14.88 -12.75 2.85
C ARG A 349 -15.51 -11.73 3.80
N PRO A 350 -15.69 -11.99 5.12
CA PRO A 350 -16.20 -10.98 6.05
C PRO A 350 -15.35 -9.70 6.10
N PHE A 351 -14.03 -9.83 5.97
CA PHE A 351 -13.11 -8.69 5.91
C PHE A 351 -13.34 -7.83 4.67
N TYR A 352 -13.52 -8.42 3.48
CA TYR A 352 -13.82 -7.68 2.26
C TYR A 352 -15.22 -7.07 2.27
N GLU A 353 -16.21 -7.77 2.82
CA GLU A 353 -17.57 -7.23 2.99
C GLU A 353 -17.57 -5.98 3.87
N ALA A 354 -16.88 -6.03 5.01
CA ALA A 354 -16.68 -4.89 5.89
C ALA A 354 -15.89 -3.76 5.21
N GLY A 355 -15.01 -4.11 4.27
CA GLY A 355 -14.25 -3.17 3.45
C GLY A 355 -15.06 -2.38 2.43
N GLY A 356 -16.29 -2.85 2.11
CA GLY A 356 -17.24 -2.13 1.26
C GLY A 356 -16.78 -1.86 -0.17
N GLY A 357 -15.82 -2.64 -0.70
CA GLY A 357 -15.27 -2.50 -2.05
C GLY A 357 -13.96 -1.70 -2.13
N ASN A 358 -13.42 -1.24 -1.01
CA ASN A 358 -12.11 -0.58 -0.97
C ASN A 358 -10.94 -1.58 -0.98
N MET A 359 -11.18 -2.82 -0.55
CA MET A 359 -10.21 -3.91 -0.54
C MET A 359 -10.66 -4.97 -1.52
N LEU A 360 -9.78 -5.34 -2.45
CA LEU A 360 -10.12 -6.30 -3.50
C LEU A 360 -9.53 -7.68 -3.19
N PRO A 361 -10.25 -8.75 -3.60
CA PRO A 361 -9.81 -10.10 -3.36
C PRO A 361 -8.46 -10.42 -3.97
N VAL A 362 -7.71 -11.25 -3.24
CA VAL A 362 -6.46 -11.85 -3.73
C VAL A 362 -6.69 -13.21 -4.38
N TYR A 363 -7.86 -13.83 -4.20
CA TYR A 363 -8.25 -15.12 -4.80
C TYR A 363 -9.11 -14.94 -6.06
N LYS A 364 -8.86 -15.77 -7.07
CA LYS A 364 -9.54 -15.70 -8.38
C LYS A 364 -11.05 -15.88 -8.28
N GLU A 365 -11.51 -16.89 -7.54
CA GLU A 365 -12.96 -17.19 -7.46
C GLU A 365 -13.73 -16.18 -6.63
N MET A 366 -13.10 -15.56 -5.62
CA MET A 366 -13.73 -14.54 -4.78
C MET A 366 -14.09 -13.26 -5.55
N LEU A 367 -13.45 -13.00 -6.70
CA LEU A 367 -13.82 -11.90 -7.60
C LEU A 367 -15.23 -12.06 -8.19
N ASN A 368 -15.83 -13.25 -8.06
CA ASN A 368 -17.19 -13.57 -8.53
C ASN A 368 -18.23 -13.54 -7.40
N ASP A 369 -17.86 -13.29 -6.15
CA ASP A 369 -18.77 -13.22 -5.03
C ASP A 369 -19.85 -12.15 -5.22
N GLU A 370 -21.01 -12.32 -4.57
CA GLU A 370 -22.21 -11.49 -4.77
C GLU A 370 -21.94 -9.99 -4.55
N MET A 371 -21.08 -9.65 -3.59
CA MET A 371 -20.73 -8.25 -3.31
C MET A 371 -20.10 -7.52 -4.50
N TRP A 372 -19.46 -8.26 -5.42
CA TRP A 372 -18.82 -7.74 -6.63
C TRP A 372 -19.76 -7.70 -7.84
N GLN A 373 -21.04 -8.09 -7.67
CA GLN A 373 -22.04 -8.00 -8.76
C GLN A 373 -22.71 -6.61 -8.84
N ASP A 374 -22.52 -5.72 -7.85
CA ASP A 374 -22.85 -4.31 -7.98
C ASP A 374 -22.10 -3.72 -9.19
N PRO A 375 -22.78 -3.05 -10.14
CA PRO A 375 -22.15 -2.61 -11.39
C PRO A 375 -20.89 -1.78 -11.20
N ALA A 376 -20.82 -0.93 -10.17
CA ALA A 376 -19.66 -0.08 -9.92
C ALA A 376 -18.52 -0.87 -9.25
N ARG A 377 -18.83 -1.75 -8.30
CA ARG A 377 -17.84 -2.62 -7.65
C ARG A 377 -17.29 -3.66 -8.61
N LYS A 378 -18.14 -4.14 -9.54
CA LYS A 378 -17.72 -5.09 -10.57
C LYS A 378 -16.60 -4.53 -11.43
N VAL A 379 -16.63 -3.24 -11.76
CA VAL A 379 -15.54 -2.62 -12.53
C VAL A 379 -14.22 -2.71 -11.78
N LEU A 380 -14.21 -2.49 -10.45
CA LEU A 380 -13.02 -2.66 -9.62
C LEU A 380 -12.53 -4.12 -9.66
N ALA A 381 -13.41 -5.09 -9.46
CA ALA A 381 -13.07 -6.51 -9.52
C ALA A 381 -12.52 -6.92 -10.90
N ASP A 382 -13.15 -6.46 -11.98
CA ASP A 382 -12.74 -6.74 -13.37
C ASP A 382 -11.37 -6.12 -13.72
N MET A 383 -10.92 -5.10 -12.97
CA MET A 383 -9.60 -4.49 -13.16
C MET A 383 -8.46 -5.22 -12.43
N VAL A 384 -8.76 -6.07 -11.43
CA VAL A 384 -7.73 -6.81 -10.70
C VAL A 384 -6.78 -7.61 -11.60
N PRO A 385 -7.24 -8.33 -12.65
CA PRO A 385 -6.35 -9.03 -13.58
C PRO A 385 -5.40 -8.11 -14.37
N ASN A 386 -5.69 -6.81 -14.45
CA ASN A 386 -4.84 -5.82 -15.12
C ASN A 386 -3.81 -5.18 -14.17
N THR A 387 -3.85 -5.53 -12.89
CA THR A 387 -2.93 -5.01 -11.87
C THR A 387 -1.55 -5.63 -12.04
N ARG A 388 -0.53 -4.79 -12.03
CA ARG A 388 0.87 -5.18 -12.12
C ARG A 388 1.65 -4.56 -10.96
N PRO A 389 2.65 -5.28 -10.42
CA PRO A 389 3.54 -4.74 -9.39
C PRO A 389 4.50 -3.70 -9.99
N GLN A 390 5.09 -2.87 -9.15
CA GLN A 390 5.96 -1.75 -9.55
C GLN A 390 7.19 -2.17 -10.35
N GLY A 391 7.62 -3.41 -10.21
CA GLY A 391 8.74 -3.98 -10.99
C GLY A 391 8.38 -4.47 -12.39
N TYR A 392 7.10 -4.40 -12.77
CA TYR A 392 6.66 -4.91 -14.07
C TYR A 392 7.46 -4.31 -15.25
N PRO A 393 7.94 -5.15 -16.22
CA PRO A 393 7.62 -6.58 -16.40
C PRO A 393 8.40 -7.56 -15.53
N GLY A 394 9.44 -7.11 -14.79
CA GLY A 394 10.19 -7.91 -13.85
C GLY A 394 9.56 -8.00 -12.46
N LEU A 395 10.30 -8.55 -11.51
CA LEU A 395 9.93 -8.59 -10.10
C LEU A 395 10.19 -7.24 -9.42
N THR A 396 9.43 -6.95 -8.38
CA THR A 396 9.68 -5.78 -7.54
C THR A 396 10.90 -6.03 -6.66
N THR A 397 11.90 -5.18 -6.80
CA THR A 397 13.17 -5.25 -6.06
C THR A 397 13.32 -4.05 -5.11
N PRO A 398 14.26 -4.09 -4.14
CA PRO A 398 14.45 -2.98 -3.21
C PRO A 398 14.69 -1.63 -3.89
N TRP A 399 15.57 -1.57 -4.90
CA TRP A 399 15.90 -0.31 -5.60
C TRP A 399 14.72 0.25 -6.39
N ILE A 400 13.82 -0.60 -6.89
CA ILE A 400 12.58 -0.18 -7.56
C ILE A 400 11.68 0.55 -6.57
N LEU A 401 11.58 0.03 -5.34
CA LEU A 401 10.78 0.65 -4.30
C LEU A 401 11.41 1.91 -3.73
N ASP A 402 12.74 1.97 -3.60
CA ASP A 402 13.42 3.21 -3.22
C ASP A 402 13.20 4.33 -4.25
N ALA A 403 13.27 4.00 -5.55
CA ALA A 403 12.96 4.94 -6.62
C ALA A 403 11.48 5.38 -6.62
N TRP A 404 10.58 4.44 -6.29
CA TRP A 404 9.16 4.72 -6.10
C TRP A 404 8.93 5.67 -4.92
N MET A 405 9.54 5.39 -3.76
CA MET A 405 9.48 6.25 -2.57
C MET A 405 10.08 7.64 -2.81
N ASP A 406 11.03 7.77 -3.73
CA ASP A 406 11.60 9.06 -4.15
C ASP A 406 10.67 9.85 -5.08
N HIS A 407 9.51 9.31 -5.46
CA HIS A 407 8.56 9.93 -6.39
C HIS A 407 9.21 10.39 -7.71
N THR A 408 10.06 9.54 -8.28
CA THR A 408 10.89 9.88 -9.45
C THR A 408 10.04 10.23 -10.67
N MET A 409 8.92 9.52 -10.90
CA MET A 409 8.05 9.77 -12.06
C MET A 409 7.24 11.05 -11.90
N ALA A 410 6.71 11.33 -10.70
CA ALA A 410 6.02 12.57 -10.42
C ALA A 410 6.96 13.79 -10.55
N LYS A 411 8.20 13.67 -10.10
CA LYS A 411 9.23 14.69 -10.30
C LYS A 411 9.50 14.93 -11.78
N MET A 412 9.74 13.89 -12.57
CA MET A 412 9.95 14.00 -14.02
C MET A 412 8.78 14.71 -14.70
N LEU A 413 7.54 14.34 -14.39
CA LEU A 413 6.36 14.98 -14.94
C LEU A 413 6.31 16.47 -14.59
N ASN A 414 6.58 16.85 -13.33
CA ASN A 414 6.58 18.25 -12.92
C ASN A 414 7.70 19.07 -13.57
N ARG A 415 8.88 18.47 -13.86
CA ARG A 415 9.93 19.16 -14.66
C ARG A 415 9.38 19.62 -16.02
N VAL A 416 8.60 18.77 -16.69
CA VAL A 416 8.04 19.10 -18.00
C VAL A 416 6.90 20.12 -17.89
N LEU A 417 5.95 19.89 -16.97
CA LEU A 417 4.70 20.67 -16.92
C LEU A 417 4.82 21.99 -16.19
N VAL A 418 5.60 22.02 -15.09
CA VAL A 418 5.71 23.18 -14.20
C VAL A 418 6.99 23.95 -14.45
N ASP A 419 8.14 23.24 -14.53
CA ASP A 419 9.44 23.88 -14.71
C ASP A 419 9.78 24.19 -16.16
N GLY A 420 9.00 23.65 -17.14
CA GLY A 420 9.14 23.92 -18.57
C GLY A 420 10.40 23.28 -19.20
N TRP A 421 10.88 22.17 -18.63
CA TRP A 421 11.99 21.41 -19.19
C TRP A 421 11.57 20.70 -20.48
N THR A 422 12.56 20.36 -21.30
CA THR A 422 12.30 19.42 -22.41
C THR A 422 12.05 18.01 -21.87
N ASN A 423 11.32 17.20 -22.64
CA ASN A 423 11.11 15.77 -22.26
C ASN A 423 12.46 15.05 -22.11
N ASP A 424 13.43 15.33 -22.98
CA ASP A 424 14.77 14.69 -22.95
C ASP A 424 15.53 15.02 -21.68
N ASP A 425 15.52 16.29 -21.24
CA ASP A 425 16.20 16.71 -20.01
C ASP A 425 15.53 16.09 -18.76
N ALA A 426 14.20 16.06 -18.72
CA ALA A 426 13.45 15.48 -17.62
C ALA A 426 13.62 13.94 -17.54
N ILE A 427 13.61 13.27 -18.68
CA ILE A 427 13.87 11.84 -18.76
C ILE A 427 15.32 11.52 -18.35
N ALA A 428 16.29 12.32 -18.76
CA ALA A 428 17.69 12.12 -18.36
C ALA A 428 17.91 12.27 -16.85
N GLU A 429 17.22 13.25 -16.20
CA GLU A 429 17.24 13.39 -14.73
C GLU A 429 16.63 12.14 -14.07
N ALA A 430 15.47 11.69 -14.54
CA ALA A 430 14.80 10.51 -14.01
C ALA A 430 15.62 9.23 -14.19
N GLU A 431 16.18 9.01 -15.39
CA GLU A 431 17.06 7.86 -15.69
C GLU A 431 18.28 7.85 -14.77
N ALA A 432 18.91 9.00 -14.54
CA ALA A 432 20.04 9.11 -13.62
C ALA A 432 19.64 8.81 -12.15
N ALA A 433 18.45 9.21 -11.73
CA ALA A 433 17.91 8.90 -10.40
C ALA A 433 17.64 7.41 -10.25
N LEU A 434 17.02 6.77 -11.25
CA LEU A 434 16.77 5.32 -11.28
C LEU A 434 18.10 4.54 -11.28
N GLN A 435 19.09 4.97 -12.09
CA GLN A 435 20.40 4.33 -12.16
C GLN A 435 21.12 4.42 -10.82
N LYS A 436 21.05 5.54 -10.14
CA LYS A 436 21.62 5.72 -8.79
C LYS A 436 21.05 4.70 -7.81
N TRP A 437 19.73 4.50 -7.79
CA TRP A 437 19.10 3.51 -6.93
C TRP A 437 19.52 2.10 -7.29
N TYR A 438 19.55 1.76 -8.58
CA TYR A 438 20.05 0.47 -9.07
C TYR A 438 21.47 0.20 -8.61
N ASP A 439 22.42 1.14 -8.85
CA ASP A 439 23.84 1.00 -8.52
C ASP A 439 24.09 0.89 -7.00
N GLN A 440 23.30 1.58 -6.19
CA GLN A 440 23.42 1.55 -4.73
C GLN A 440 23.17 0.13 -4.18
N TRP A 441 22.31 -0.63 -4.80
CA TRP A 441 21.95 -1.98 -4.37
C TRP A 441 22.77 -3.10 -5.03
N GLN A 442 23.62 -2.75 -6.01
CA GLN A 442 24.56 -3.70 -6.62
C GLN A 442 25.92 -3.75 -5.89
N GLN A 443 26.17 -2.87 -4.92
CA GLN A 443 27.39 -2.81 -4.11
C GLN A 443 27.30 -3.73 -2.91
#